data_06046997415184c255325d2035cf0693
#
_entry.id   06046997415184c255325d2035cf0693
#
_cell.length_a   1.000
_cell.length_b   1.000
_cell.length_c   1.000
_cell.angle_alpha   90.00
_cell.angle_beta   90.00
_cell.angle_gamma   90.00
#
_symmetry.space_group_name_H-M   'P 1'
#
loop_
_entity.id
_entity.type
_entity.pdbx_description
1 polymer ?
#
loop_
_entity_poly.entity_id
_entity_poly.type
_entity_poly.pdbx_seq_one_letter_code
_entity_poly.pdbx_strand_id
1 'polypeptide(L)'
;CTEPVAIGLAVSRACALLEKPATHLDMVISSNIFKNAYSVQIPNAGTNGIELSCVLGCLLADPDNTMEIFAKVKPEHVEKGQKLVEEGFVTVKVLKSSQFYIECVATNETERAHTITEDAHDNLVYSEKDGKVLLDNRKEDVAEEETHEDFDITQYTFADFLKMAEEVDVKDLAFIQEGIDMNLEIAKRGLEKKYAIGIGPCMQKMVLNGTLSNDMVTKLTTAAACDFRMSGGDGSVMTYLGSGNQGLETMLPAAVAAKHLHASSEKLLRAELLGMLIIMYMKKHVGRLSPICGATLAGSGSAAAITYMMGGNLEQISGAVQNMMG
;
A
#
# COMPACT_ATOMS: atom_id res chain seq x y z
N CYS A 1 -1.03 6.33 -1.15
CA CYS A 1 -0.84 5.12 -1.93
C CYS A 1 0.64 4.92 -2.24
N THR A 2 1.07 3.69 -2.42
CA THR A 2 2.48 3.35 -2.60
C THR A 2 2.97 3.55 -4.04
N GLU A 3 2.07 3.60 -5.03
CA GLU A 3 2.46 3.67 -6.44
C GLU A 3 3.12 5.00 -6.84
N PRO A 4 2.68 6.19 -6.42
CA PRO A 4 3.44 7.43 -6.65
C PRO A 4 4.85 7.37 -6.06
N VAL A 5 4.99 6.75 -4.87
CA VAL A 5 6.28 6.58 -4.20
C VAL A 5 7.18 5.63 -4.98
N ALA A 6 6.66 4.50 -5.46
CA ALA A 6 7.40 3.55 -6.28
C ALA A 6 7.90 4.17 -7.60
N ILE A 7 7.05 4.99 -8.25
CA ILE A 7 7.42 5.76 -9.44
C ILE A 7 8.57 6.71 -9.12
N GLY A 8 8.44 7.51 -8.06
CA GLY A 8 9.49 8.43 -7.63
C GLY A 8 10.80 7.72 -7.28
N LEU A 9 10.74 6.57 -6.62
CA LEU A 9 11.91 5.76 -6.28
C LEU A 9 12.60 5.21 -7.53
N ALA A 10 11.85 4.68 -8.49
CA ALA A 10 12.40 4.17 -9.75
C ALA A 10 13.16 5.28 -10.51
N VAL A 11 12.56 6.48 -10.60
CA VAL A 11 13.20 7.65 -11.21
C VAL A 11 14.43 8.10 -10.42
N SER A 12 14.33 8.16 -9.09
CA SER A 12 15.45 8.56 -8.23
C SER A 12 16.67 7.65 -8.44
N ARG A 13 16.44 6.34 -8.57
CA ARG A 13 17.50 5.37 -8.86
C ARG A 13 18.15 5.60 -10.22
N ALA A 14 17.37 5.89 -11.25
CA ALA A 14 17.92 6.23 -12.57
C ALA A 14 18.72 7.54 -12.54
N CYS A 15 18.15 8.59 -11.94
CA CYS A 15 18.80 9.90 -11.84
C CYS A 15 20.09 9.87 -11.00
N ALA A 16 20.16 9.04 -9.96
CA ALA A 16 21.34 8.88 -9.12
C ALA A 16 22.54 8.23 -9.86
N LEU A 17 22.32 7.57 -11.00
CA LEU A 17 23.39 7.04 -11.84
C LEU A 17 24.06 8.11 -12.69
N LEU A 18 23.40 9.24 -12.93
CA LEU A 18 23.91 10.34 -13.75
C LEU A 18 24.85 11.22 -12.91
N GLU A 19 25.94 11.71 -13.53
CA GLU A 19 26.85 12.69 -12.91
C GLU A 19 26.29 14.12 -12.99
N LYS A 20 25.47 14.39 -14.03
CA LYS A 20 24.80 15.67 -14.22
C LYS A 20 23.28 15.48 -14.13
N PRO A 21 22.53 16.52 -13.74
CA PRO A 21 21.06 16.45 -13.68
C PRO A 21 20.47 15.96 -15.01
N ALA A 22 19.43 15.13 -14.90
CA ALA A 22 18.64 14.74 -16.07
C ALA A 22 17.96 15.96 -16.69
N THR A 23 17.80 15.93 -18.02
CA THR A 23 17.04 16.92 -18.79
C THR A 23 15.76 16.36 -19.37
N HIS A 24 15.62 15.02 -19.39
CA HIS A 24 14.39 14.36 -19.82
C HIS A 24 14.25 12.97 -19.16
N LEU A 25 13.00 12.56 -18.97
CA LEU A 25 12.61 11.24 -18.44
C LEU A 25 11.62 10.57 -19.39
N ASP A 26 11.95 9.37 -19.86
CA ASP A 26 11.03 8.47 -20.53
C ASP A 26 10.59 7.36 -19.57
N MET A 27 9.29 7.27 -19.36
CA MET A 27 8.69 6.32 -18.42
C MET A 27 7.80 5.31 -19.14
N VAL A 28 7.91 4.03 -18.77
CA VAL A 28 6.91 3.02 -19.12
C VAL A 28 6.39 2.41 -17.81
N ILE A 29 5.08 2.46 -17.62
CA ILE A 29 4.42 1.91 -16.43
C ILE A 29 3.27 1.01 -16.83
N SER A 30 3.02 -0.05 -16.05
CA SER A 30 1.87 -0.93 -16.30
C SER A 30 0.54 -0.24 -16.00
N SER A 31 -0.55 -0.74 -16.63
CA SER A 31 -1.89 -0.17 -16.47
C SER A 31 -2.38 -0.15 -15.02
N ASN A 32 -1.99 -1.15 -14.21
CA ASN A 32 -2.36 -1.17 -12.79
C ASN A 32 -1.59 -0.14 -11.96
N ILE A 33 -0.30 0.09 -12.25
CA ILE A 33 0.48 1.19 -11.65
C ILE A 33 -0.16 2.53 -12.02
N PHE A 34 -0.45 2.74 -13.31
CA PHE A 34 -1.10 3.97 -13.79
C PHE A 34 -2.41 4.22 -13.05
N LYS A 35 -3.33 3.24 -13.05
CA LYS A 35 -4.65 3.35 -12.39
C LYS A 35 -4.53 3.69 -10.92
N ASN A 36 -3.59 3.05 -10.21
CA ASN A 36 -3.42 3.25 -8.77
C ASN A 36 -2.72 4.56 -8.42
N ALA A 37 -1.82 5.07 -9.29
CA ALA A 37 -1.10 6.33 -9.07
C ALA A 37 -1.87 7.59 -9.51
N TYR A 38 -2.82 7.45 -10.45
CA TYR A 38 -3.42 8.56 -11.20
C TYR A 38 -4.01 9.68 -10.35
N SER A 39 -4.77 9.33 -9.30
CA SER A 39 -5.50 10.32 -8.48
C SER A 39 -5.03 10.40 -7.02
N VAL A 40 -4.00 9.65 -6.66
CA VAL A 40 -3.52 9.61 -5.29
C VAL A 40 -2.54 10.74 -5.05
N GLN A 41 -2.67 11.41 -3.90
CA GLN A 41 -1.76 12.49 -3.54
C GLN A 41 -0.35 11.94 -3.27
N ILE A 42 0.62 12.71 -3.74
CA ILE A 42 2.03 12.47 -3.47
C ILE A 42 2.32 12.89 -2.02
N PRO A 43 2.95 12.05 -1.19
CA PRO A 43 3.29 12.42 0.18
C PRO A 43 4.02 13.75 0.26
N ASN A 44 3.63 14.60 1.20
CA ASN A 44 4.17 15.95 1.46
C ASN A 44 4.06 16.97 0.31
N ALA A 45 3.50 16.59 -0.86
CA ALA A 45 3.37 17.51 -2.00
C ALA A 45 2.04 18.29 -2.01
N GLY A 46 1.02 17.85 -1.27
CA GLY A 46 -0.31 18.48 -1.26
C GLY A 46 -1.07 18.40 -2.59
N THR A 47 -0.57 17.61 -3.54
CA THR A 47 -1.13 17.45 -4.88
C THR A 47 -0.87 16.03 -5.41
N ASN A 48 -1.40 15.70 -6.57
CA ASN A 48 -1.21 14.41 -7.26
C ASN A 48 -0.58 14.62 -8.63
N GLY A 49 -0.30 13.54 -9.33
CA GLY A 49 0.22 13.52 -10.70
C GLY A 49 1.35 12.51 -10.87
N ILE A 50 1.25 11.70 -11.92
CA ILE A 50 2.28 10.70 -12.24
C ILE A 50 3.55 11.39 -12.69
N GLU A 51 3.44 12.33 -13.63
CA GLU A 51 4.55 13.12 -14.15
C GLU A 51 5.24 13.91 -13.02
N LEU A 52 4.45 14.49 -12.12
CA LEU A 52 5.00 15.21 -10.95
C LEU A 52 5.73 14.25 -10.00
N SER A 53 5.23 13.03 -9.80
CA SER A 53 5.94 12.01 -9.01
C SER A 53 7.30 11.67 -9.61
N CYS A 54 7.37 11.57 -10.95
CA CYS A 54 8.64 11.35 -11.66
C CYS A 54 9.61 12.52 -11.43
N VAL A 55 9.15 13.75 -11.65
CA VAL A 55 10.00 14.94 -11.51
C VAL A 55 10.48 15.12 -10.07
N LEU A 56 9.62 14.90 -9.08
CA LEU A 56 10.02 14.98 -7.66
C LEU A 56 11.05 13.89 -7.30
N GLY A 57 10.90 12.67 -7.82
CA GLY A 57 11.91 11.62 -7.68
C GLY A 57 13.27 12.02 -8.28
N CYS A 58 13.25 12.67 -9.45
CA CYS A 58 14.45 13.18 -10.10
C CYS A 58 15.10 14.35 -9.32
N LEU A 59 14.29 15.31 -8.85
CA LEU A 59 14.80 16.47 -8.10
C LEU A 59 15.44 16.09 -6.76
N LEU A 60 14.92 15.06 -6.11
CA LEU A 60 15.45 14.57 -4.85
C LEU A 60 16.66 13.65 -5.05
N ALA A 61 16.62 12.78 -6.06
CA ALA A 61 17.66 11.85 -6.47
C ALA A 61 18.37 11.13 -5.29
N ASP A 62 17.59 10.75 -4.27
CA ASP A 62 18.06 10.16 -3.01
C ASP A 62 17.44 8.75 -2.82
N PRO A 63 17.93 7.74 -3.59
CA PRO A 63 17.34 6.40 -3.60
C PRO A 63 17.48 5.64 -2.27
N ASP A 64 18.39 6.07 -1.39
CA ASP A 64 18.60 5.44 -0.09
C ASP A 64 17.42 5.64 0.87
N ASN A 65 16.58 6.65 0.62
CA ASN A 65 15.33 6.84 1.35
C ASN A 65 14.25 5.80 1.01
N THR A 66 14.48 4.93 0.03
CA THR A 66 13.57 3.83 -0.34
C THR A 66 12.10 4.28 -0.47
N MET A 67 11.18 3.67 0.24
CA MET A 67 9.75 4.02 0.20
C MET A 67 9.41 5.36 0.90
N GLU A 68 10.38 6.03 1.52
CA GLU A 68 10.24 7.38 2.08
C GLU A 68 10.83 8.48 1.18
N ILE A 69 10.99 8.20 -0.12
CA ILE A 69 11.60 9.10 -1.12
C ILE A 69 11.03 10.53 -1.08
N PHE A 70 9.76 10.70 -0.75
CA PHE A 70 9.09 12.00 -0.68
C PHE A 70 9.05 12.63 0.72
N ALA A 71 9.73 12.05 1.72
CA ALA A 71 9.77 12.62 3.08
C ALA A 71 10.38 14.02 3.13
N LYS A 72 11.32 14.32 2.21
CA LYS A 72 12.02 15.61 2.12
C LYS A 72 11.40 16.59 1.11
N VAL A 73 10.20 16.29 0.56
CA VAL A 73 9.52 17.20 -0.36
C VAL A 73 9.12 18.49 0.34
N LYS A 74 9.41 19.61 -0.32
CA LYS A 74 9.07 20.97 0.13
C LYS A 74 8.24 21.67 -0.95
N PRO A 75 7.50 22.74 -0.61
CA PRO A 75 6.70 23.51 -1.58
C PRO A 75 7.51 23.97 -2.80
N GLU A 76 8.77 24.39 -2.61
CA GLU A 76 9.69 24.79 -3.69
C GLU A 76 9.97 23.67 -4.70
N HIS A 77 10.05 22.41 -4.24
CA HIS A 77 10.22 21.25 -5.13
C HIS A 77 8.95 21.01 -5.96
N VAL A 78 7.78 21.18 -5.36
CA VAL A 78 6.49 21.02 -6.05
C VAL A 78 6.33 22.08 -7.13
N GLU A 79 6.59 23.35 -6.80
CA GLU A 79 6.51 24.46 -7.76
C GLU A 79 7.47 24.29 -8.94
N LYS A 80 8.72 23.92 -8.66
CA LYS A 80 9.71 23.62 -9.69
C LYS A 80 9.29 22.40 -10.52
N GLY A 81 8.77 21.37 -9.85
CA GLY A 81 8.31 20.14 -10.50
C GLY A 81 7.15 20.38 -11.45
N GLN A 82 6.17 21.18 -11.07
CA GLN A 82 5.04 21.54 -11.93
C GLN A 82 5.49 22.27 -13.21
N LYS A 83 6.43 23.21 -13.10
CA LYS A 83 7.00 23.89 -14.26
C LYS A 83 7.69 22.93 -15.22
N LEU A 84 8.50 22.00 -14.70
CA LEU A 84 9.17 20.99 -15.51
C LEU A 84 8.16 20.05 -16.21
N VAL A 85 7.08 19.68 -15.55
CA VAL A 85 6.00 18.91 -16.18
C VAL A 85 5.36 19.68 -17.33
N GLU A 86 5.06 20.95 -17.16
CA GLU A 86 4.51 21.83 -18.20
C GLU A 86 5.48 22.02 -19.38
N GLU A 87 6.78 21.99 -19.14
CA GLU A 87 7.85 22.07 -20.16
C GLU A 87 8.06 20.73 -20.89
N GLY A 88 7.37 19.65 -20.51
CA GLY A 88 7.49 18.35 -21.15
C GLY A 88 8.74 17.55 -20.74
N PHE A 89 9.22 17.76 -19.53
CA PHE A 89 10.38 17.04 -18.97
C PHE A 89 10.18 15.53 -18.86
N VAL A 90 8.91 15.06 -18.81
CA VAL A 90 8.55 13.65 -18.63
C VAL A 90 7.62 13.20 -19.74
N THR A 91 7.94 12.05 -20.32
CA THR A 91 7.03 11.29 -21.20
C THR A 91 6.60 10.01 -20.50
N VAL A 92 5.29 9.76 -20.37
CA VAL A 92 4.76 8.55 -19.75
C VAL A 92 4.00 7.71 -20.78
N LYS A 93 4.44 6.46 -20.93
CA LYS A 93 3.78 5.43 -21.74
C LYS A 93 3.16 4.36 -20.84
N VAL A 94 1.90 4.01 -21.10
CA VAL A 94 1.21 2.97 -20.34
C VAL A 94 1.25 1.65 -21.10
N LEU A 95 1.85 0.64 -20.46
CA LEU A 95 1.90 -0.73 -20.94
C LEU A 95 0.61 -1.45 -20.54
N LYS A 96 -0.06 -2.11 -21.48
CA LYS A 96 -1.23 -2.97 -21.19
C LYS A 96 -0.78 -4.27 -20.52
N SER A 97 -0.49 -4.19 -19.23
CA SER A 97 -0.10 -5.32 -18.40
C SER A 97 -0.68 -5.15 -17.00
N SER A 98 -1.05 -6.27 -16.35
CA SER A 98 -1.47 -6.31 -14.96
C SER A 98 -0.29 -6.53 -14.00
N GLN A 99 0.89 -6.86 -14.49
CA GLN A 99 2.11 -7.06 -13.68
C GLN A 99 2.56 -5.74 -13.07
N PHE A 100 3.35 -5.82 -12.00
CA PHE A 100 4.02 -4.67 -11.45
C PHE A 100 5.23 -4.34 -12.34
N TYR A 101 5.17 -3.22 -13.07
CA TYR A 101 6.24 -2.81 -13.98
C TYR A 101 6.39 -1.29 -14.01
N ILE A 102 7.59 -0.83 -13.73
CA ILE A 102 8.01 0.57 -13.85
C ILE A 102 9.39 0.59 -14.50
N GLU A 103 9.50 1.21 -15.65
CA GLU A 103 10.73 1.45 -16.37
C GLU A 103 11.00 2.94 -16.48
N CYS A 104 12.22 3.35 -16.23
CA CYS A 104 12.68 4.73 -16.32
C CYS A 104 13.96 4.81 -17.15
N VAL A 105 13.95 5.66 -18.16
CA VAL A 105 15.15 6.11 -18.85
C VAL A 105 15.34 7.60 -18.55
N ALA A 106 16.40 7.93 -17.83
CA ALA A 106 16.80 9.30 -17.53
C ALA A 106 17.97 9.70 -18.44
N THR A 107 17.86 10.86 -19.08
CA THR A 107 18.87 11.34 -20.03
C THR A 107 19.25 12.79 -19.76
N ASN A 108 20.48 13.12 -20.08
CA ASN A 108 20.96 14.48 -20.28
C ASN A 108 21.75 14.56 -21.60
N GLU A 109 22.46 15.66 -21.86
CA GLU A 109 23.19 15.88 -23.12
C GLU A 109 24.25 14.80 -23.41
N THR A 110 24.80 14.15 -22.38
CA THR A 110 25.98 13.28 -22.48
C THR A 110 25.81 11.90 -21.88
N GLU A 111 24.77 11.68 -21.07
CA GLU A 111 24.59 10.46 -20.28
C GLU A 111 23.18 9.91 -20.42
N ARG A 112 23.07 8.61 -20.28
CA ARG A 112 21.80 7.86 -20.24
C ARG A 112 21.84 6.84 -19.11
N ALA A 113 20.83 6.85 -18.27
CA ALA A 113 20.61 5.82 -17.26
C ALA A 113 19.26 5.13 -17.50
N HIS A 114 19.22 3.82 -17.29
CA HIS A 114 18.03 3.00 -17.50
C HIS A 114 17.83 2.08 -16.29
N THR A 115 16.62 2.08 -15.73
CA THR A 115 16.25 1.22 -14.60
C THR A 115 14.90 0.56 -14.84
N ILE A 116 14.73 -0.68 -14.32
CA ILE A 116 13.47 -1.41 -14.34
C ILE A 116 13.19 -1.92 -12.92
N THR A 117 11.97 -1.69 -12.45
CA THR A 117 11.44 -2.19 -11.18
C THR A 117 10.26 -3.10 -11.47
N GLU A 118 10.30 -4.35 -10.98
CA GLU A 118 9.28 -5.37 -11.22
C GLU A 118 8.86 -6.05 -9.93
N ASP A 119 7.68 -6.68 -9.92
CA ASP A 119 7.13 -7.54 -8.87
C ASP A 119 6.86 -6.83 -7.52
N ALA A 120 7.68 -5.88 -7.10
CA ALA A 120 7.51 -5.12 -5.86
C ALA A 120 7.88 -3.64 -6.05
N HIS A 121 7.37 -2.79 -5.14
CA HIS A 121 7.53 -1.34 -5.20
C HIS A 121 9.00 -0.86 -5.16
N ASP A 122 9.88 -1.66 -4.57
CA ASP A 122 11.30 -1.38 -4.34
C ASP A 122 12.24 -2.41 -4.99
N ASN A 123 11.71 -3.39 -5.74
CA ASN A 123 12.50 -4.43 -6.36
C ASN A 123 13.09 -3.96 -7.69
N LEU A 124 14.31 -3.39 -7.64
CA LEU A 124 15.09 -3.05 -8.82
C LEU A 124 15.63 -4.32 -9.46
N VAL A 125 15.20 -4.63 -10.67
CA VAL A 125 15.65 -5.83 -11.42
C VAL A 125 16.67 -5.52 -12.50
N TYR A 126 16.71 -4.28 -12.99
CA TYR A 126 17.67 -3.87 -14.01
C TYR A 126 18.18 -2.46 -13.78
N SER A 127 19.48 -2.25 -13.98
CA SER A 127 20.07 -0.92 -14.08
C SER A 127 21.23 -0.89 -15.08
N GLU A 128 21.33 0.19 -15.85
CA GLU A 128 22.33 0.43 -16.87
C GLU A 128 22.73 1.92 -16.88
N LYS A 129 24.00 2.21 -17.11
CA LYS A 129 24.50 3.55 -17.40
C LYS A 129 25.31 3.52 -18.71
N ASP A 130 24.95 4.35 -19.69
CA ASP A 130 25.63 4.54 -20.98
C ASP A 130 25.94 3.22 -21.71
N GLY A 131 24.99 2.29 -21.72
CA GLY A 131 25.11 0.96 -22.32
C GLY A 131 25.86 -0.06 -21.47
N LYS A 132 26.38 0.33 -20.29
CA LYS A 132 27.00 -0.60 -19.36
C LYS A 132 25.97 -1.09 -18.34
N VAL A 133 25.63 -2.37 -18.39
CA VAL A 133 24.76 -3.03 -17.43
C VAL A 133 25.46 -3.09 -16.06
N LEU A 134 24.77 -2.59 -15.03
CA LEU A 134 25.21 -2.59 -13.64
C LEU A 134 24.51 -3.66 -12.80
N LEU A 135 23.25 -3.94 -13.14
CA LEU A 135 22.42 -4.99 -12.53
C LEU A 135 21.53 -5.59 -13.60
N ASP A 136 21.45 -6.91 -13.67
CA ASP A 136 20.44 -7.63 -14.47
C ASP A 136 19.98 -8.87 -13.73
N ASN A 137 18.85 -8.72 -13.02
CA ASN A 137 18.14 -9.78 -12.31
C ASN A 137 16.77 -10.02 -12.95
N ARG A 138 16.57 -9.57 -14.20
CA ARG A 138 15.35 -9.86 -14.94
C ARG A 138 15.25 -11.37 -15.15
N LYS A 139 14.08 -11.92 -14.87
CA LYS A 139 13.81 -13.31 -15.19
C LYS A 139 13.79 -13.40 -16.73
N GLU A 140 14.63 -14.27 -17.29
CA GLU A 140 14.43 -14.71 -18.69
C GLU A 140 13.02 -15.29 -18.76
N ASP A 141 12.31 -15.13 -19.89
CA ASP A 141 10.97 -15.70 -20.15
C ASP A 141 10.95 -17.24 -20.06
N VAL A 142 11.37 -17.76 -18.94
CA VAL A 142 11.17 -19.14 -18.55
C VAL A 142 9.87 -19.17 -17.76
N ALA A 143 8.91 -19.95 -18.23
CA ALA A 143 7.66 -20.24 -17.53
C ALA A 143 7.92 -20.28 -16.02
N GLU A 144 7.13 -19.53 -15.25
CA GLU A 144 7.23 -19.35 -13.81
C GLU A 144 7.80 -20.62 -13.15
N GLU A 145 9.12 -20.65 -12.90
CA GLU A 145 9.63 -21.46 -11.81
C GLU A 145 9.07 -20.79 -10.57
N GLU A 146 8.05 -21.40 -10.01
CA GLU A 146 7.54 -21.09 -8.69
C GLU A 146 8.77 -20.98 -7.78
N THR A 147 9.11 -19.76 -7.37
CA THR A 147 9.97 -19.60 -6.21
C THR A 147 9.32 -20.45 -5.14
N HIS A 148 9.98 -21.50 -4.72
CA HIS A 148 9.54 -22.34 -3.62
C HIS A 148 9.37 -21.45 -2.40
N GLU A 149 8.18 -20.86 -2.26
CA GLU A 149 7.69 -20.48 -0.96
C GLU A 149 7.44 -21.84 -0.27
N ASP A 150 8.22 -22.15 0.76
CA ASP A 150 8.02 -23.36 1.58
C ASP A 150 6.61 -23.45 2.16
N PHE A 151 5.82 -22.38 2.00
CA PHE A 151 4.45 -22.23 2.47
C PHE A 151 3.49 -21.78 1.35
N ASP A 152 2.77 -22.73 0.75
CA ASP A 152 1.68 -22.45 -0.19
C ASP A 152 0.34 -22.37 0.54
N ILE A 153 -0.14 -21.15 0.77
CA ILE A 153 -1.41 -20.86 1.47
C ILE A 153 -2.62 -21.52 0.79
N THR A 154 -2.55 -21.82 -0.51
CA THR A 154 -3.69 -22.38 -1.27
C THR A 154 -3.96 -23.85 -0.94
N GLN A 155 -3.02 -24.53 -0.28
CA GLN A 155 -3.17 -25.91 0.17
C GLN A 155 -3.97 -26.04 1.48
N TYR A 156 -4.30 -24.91 2.13
CA TYR A 156 -4.97 -24.86 3.42
C TYR A 156 -6.43 -24.40 3.27
N THR A 157 -7.26 -24.84 4.21
CA THR A 157 -8.67 -24.45 4.31
C THR A 157 -8.87 -23.38 5.40
N PHE A 158 -10.05 -22.76 5.45
CA PHE A 158 -10.40 -21.84 6.55
C PHE A 158 -10.41 -22.54 7.91
N ALA A 159 -10.66 -23.84 7.95
CA ALA A 159 -10.55 -24.63 9.20
C ALA A 159 -9.09 -24.72 9.67
N ASP A 160 -8.15 -24.90 8.72
CA ASP A 160 -6.72 -24.90 9.04
C ASP A 160 -6.25 -23.54 9.51
N PHE A 161 -6.73 -22.46 8.90
CA PHE A 161 -6.40 -21.09 9.34
C PHE A 161 -6.91 -20.81 10.75
N LEU A 162 -8.13 -21.25 11.07
CA LEU A 162 -8.68 -21.13 12.41
C LEU A 162 -7.80 -21.88 13.43
N LYS A 163 -7.42 -23.11 13.11
CA LYS A 163 -6.52 -23.93 13.95
C LYS A 163 -5.16 -23.24 14.12
N MET A 164 -4.53 -22.76 13.03
CA MET A 164 -3.26 -22.03 13.10
C MET A 164 -3.38 -20.81 14.03
N ALA A 165 -4.45 -20.02 13.90
CA ALA A 165 -4.67 -18.87 14.74
C ALA A 165 -4.85 -19.21 16.24
N GLU A 166 -5.42 -20.37 16.53
CA GLU A 166 -5.64 -20.83 17.91
C GLU A 166 -4.38 -21.48 18.54
N GLU A 167 -3.53 -22.13 17.76
CA GLU A 167 -2.39 -22.91 18.25
C GLU A 167 -1.07 -22.13 18.26
N VAL A 168 -0.92 -21.04 17.49
CA VAL A 168 0.32 -20.25 17.43
C VAL A 168 0.70 -19.67 18.80
N ASP A 169 1.99 -19.59 19.12
CA ASP A 169 2.46 -18.87 20.33
C ASP A 169 2.16 -17.38 20.17
N VAL A 170 1.45 -16.80 21.15
CA VAL A 170 1.09 -15.37 21.15
C VAL A 170 2.29 -14.46 21.01
N LYS A 171 3.46 -14.88 21.47
CA LYS A 171 4.70 -14.10 21.33
C LYS A 171 5.10 -13.87 19.87
N ASP A 172 4.79 -14.83 19.00
CA ASP A 172 5.07 -14.72 17.57
C ASP A 172 4.15 -13.71 16.87
N LEU A 173 3.07 -13.27 17.54
CA LEU A 173 2.10 -12.28 17.04
C LEU A 173 2.44 -10.83 17.45
N ALA A 174 3.59 -10.58 18.07
CA ALA A 174 3.98 -9.25 18.54
C ALA A 174 3.98 -8.19 17.40
N PHE A 175 4.37 -8.57 16.20
CA PHE A 175 4.36 -7.70 15.02
C PHE A 175 2.95 -7.23 14.65
N ILE A 176 1.91 -8.03 14.91
CA ILE A 176 0.50 -7.64 14.69
C ILE A 176 0.12 -6.52 15.65
N GLN A 177 0.51 -6.62 16.94
CA GLN A 177 0.26 -5.56 17.90
C GLN A 177 0.95 -4.25 17.52
N GLU A 178 2.21 -4.32 17.08
CA GLU A 178 2.92 -3.15 16.56
C GLU A 178 2.18 -2.50 15.39
N GLY A 179 1.68 -3.32 14.45
CA GLY A 179 0.88 -2.86 13.32
C GLY A 179 -0.43 -2.19 13.73
N ILE A 180 -1.14 -2.77 14.70
CA ILE A 180 -2.37 -2.19 15.26
C ILE A 180 -2.08 -0.83 15.87
N ASP A 181 -1.04 -0.70 16.70
CA ASP A 181 -0.69 0.53 17.39
C ASP A 181 -0.31 1.65 16.43
N MET A 182 0.52 1.31 15.43
CA MET A 182 0.91 2.21 14.34
C MET A 182 -0.32 2.73 13.59
N ASN A 183 -1.22 1.84 13.19
CA ASN A 183 -2.41 2.19 12.42
C ASN A 183 -3.44 2.98 13.24
N LEU A 184 -3.57 2.70 14.54
CA LEU A 184 -4.42 3.48 15.45
C LEU A 184 -3.92 4.91 15.61
N GLU A 185 -2.61 5.14 15.65
CA GLU A 185 -2.05 6.51 15.70
C GLU A 185 -2.39 7.30 14.43
N ILE A 186 -2.32 6.68 13.27
CA ILE A 186 -2.74 7.30 12.00
C ILE A 186 -4.24 7.62 12.02
N ALA A 187 -5.08 6.72 12.52
CA ALA A 187 -6.51 6.96 12.65
C ALA A 187 -6.83 8.15 13.57
N LYS A 188 -6.14 8.23 14.72
CA LYS A 188 -6.26 9.35 15.64
C LYS A 188 -5.93 10.68 14.96
N ARG A 189 -4.81 10.76 14.25
CA ARG A 189 -4.41 11.95 13.49
C ARG A 189 -5.43 12.30 12.41
N GLY A 190 -6.00 11.29 11.75
CA GLY A 190 -7.07 11.46 10.75
C GLY A 190 -8.39 12.01 11.32
N LEU A 191 -8.63 11.86 12.63
CA LEU A 191 -9.81 12.39 13.32
C LEU A 191 -9.62 13.84 13.83
N GLU A 192 -8.39 14.34 13.95
CA GLU A 192 -8.11 15.66 14.50
C GLU A 192 -8.62 16.79 13.61
N LYS A 193 -8.55 16.62 12.29
CA LYS A 193 -9.05 17.61 11.32
C LYS A 193 -9.54 16.93 10.04
N LYS A 194 -10.16 17.71 9.18
CA LYS A 194 -10.61 17.23 7.86
C LYS A 194 -9.41 16.96 6.94
N TYR A 195 -9.28 15.72 6.52
CA TYR A 195 -8.42 15.29 5.43
C TYR A 195 -9.29 14.79 4.27
N ALA A 196 -8.83 14.89 3.02
CA ALA A 196 -9.58 14.51 1.84
C ALA A 196 -11.05 14.97 1.92
N ILE A 197 -12.01 14.05 1.78
CA ILE A 197 -13.44 14.34 1.91
C ILE A 197 -13.92 14.44 3.36
N GLY A 198 -13.14 13.93 4.32
CA GLY A 198 -13.38 14.09 5.75
C GLY A 198 -14.51 13.20 6.31
N ILE A 199 -14.60 11.98 5.81
CA ILE A 199 -15.62 11.00 6.24
C ILE A 199 -15.50 10.73 7.75
N GLY A 200 -14.29 10.42 8.23
CA GLY A 200 -14.08 10.08 9.63
C GLY A 200 -14.53 11.17 10.60
N PRO A 201 -14.02 12.41 10.52
CA PRO A 201 -14.46 13.51 11.38
C PRO A 201 -15.94 13.86 11.25
N CYS A 202 -16.53 13.72 10.04
CA CYS A 202 -17.95 13.93 9.83
C CYS A 202 -18.79 12.89 10.60
N MET A 203 -18.50 11.61 10.42
CA MET A 203 -19.17 10.52 11.13
C MET A 203 -18.97 10.62 12.65
N GLN A 204 -17.78 11.02 13.11
CA GLN A 204 -17.51 11.22 14.54
C GLN A 204 -18.47 12.25 15.16
N LYS A 205 -18.69 13.38 14.48
CA LYS A 205 -19.67 14.38 14.93
C LYS A 205 -21.08 13.81 14.97
N MET A 206 -21.45 12.98 14.00
CA MET A 206 -22.78 12.33 13.94
C MET A 206 -22.97 11.29 15.04
N VAL A 207 -21.92 10.58 15.44
CA VAL A 207 -21.95 9.67 16.60
C VAL A 207 -22.08 10.48 17.90
N LEU A 208 -21.26 11.53 18.07
CA LEU A 208 -21.25 12.36 19.27
C LEU A 208 -22.59 13.08 19.52
N ASN A 209 -23.31 13.45 18.47
CA ASN A 209 -24.63 14.10 18.60
C ASN A 209 -25.79 13.11 18.56
N GLY A 210 -25.54 11.81 18.54
CA GLY A 210 -26.57 10.75 18.56
C GLY A 210 -27.28 10.51 17.22
N THR A 211 -26.83 11.12 16.11
CA THR A 211 -27.40 10.89 14.77
C THR A 211 -27.01 9.51 14.21
N LEU A 212 -25.80 9.02 14.53
CA LEU A 212 -25.30 7.68 14.21
C LEU A 212 -25.10 6.87 15.48
N SER A 213 -25.30 5.57 15.37
CA SER A 213 -25.05 4.62 16.44
C SER A 213 -23.54 4.49 16.73
N ASN A 214 -23.21 4.14 17.98
CA ASN A 214 -21.81 4.02 18.44
C ASN A 214 -21.05 2.86 17.77
N ASP A 215 -21.71 1.89 17.18
CA ASP A 215 -21.12 0.82 16.37
C ASP A 215 -20.43 1.36 15.08
N MET A 216 -20.80 2.57 14.64
CA MET A 216 -20.14 3.24 13.53
C MET A 216 -18.70 3.69 13.83
N VAL A 217 -18.23 3.61 15.09
CA VAL A 217 -16.85 3.98 15.48
C VAL A 217 -15.82 3.17 14.71
N THR A 218 -16.10 1.91 14.41
CA THR A 218 -15.24 1.06 13.56
C THR A 218 -15.05 1.66 12.18
N LYS A 219 -16.14 2.05 11.51
CA LYS A 219 -16.12 2.63 10.16
C LYS A 219 -15.45 4.01 10.13
N LEU A 220 -15.80 4.89 11.08
CA LEU A 220 -15.24 6.24 11.11
C LEU A 220 -13.72 6.25 11.40
N THR A 221 -13.25 5.32 12.25
CA THR A 221 -11.82 5.21 12.58
C THR A 221 -11.02 4.77 11.36
N THR A 222 -11.49 3.75 10.65
CA THR A 222 -10.84 3.27 9.43
C THR A 222 -10.88 4.32 8.31
N ALA A 223 -12.04 4.97 8.11
CA ALA A 223 -12.19 6.04 7.11
C ALA A 223 -11.26 7.23 7.40
N ALA A 224 -11.11 7.62 8.67
CA ALA A 224 -10.21 8.70 9.07
C ALA A 224 -8.74 8.38 8.74
N ALA A 225 -8.31 7.14 9.02
CA ALA A 225 -6.96 6.69 8.70
C ALA A 225 -6.71 6.68 7.18
N CYS A 226 -7.67 6.18 6.40
CA CYS A 226 -7.59 6.16 4.94
C CYS A 226 -7.58 7.59 4.36
N ASP A 227 -8.46 8.49 4.83
CA ASP A 227 -8.49 9.89 4.41
C ASP A 227 -7.17 10.59 4.70
N PHE A 228 -6.60 10.40 5.90
CA PHE A 228 -5.29 10.95 6.28
C PHE A 228 -4.20 10.47 5.33
N ARG A 229 -4.08 9.15 5.16
CA ARG A 229 -3.06 8.53 4.31
C ARG A 229 -3.20 8.94 2.85
N MET A 230 -4.41 8.87 2.30
CA MET A 230 -4.68 9.18 0.88
C MET A 230 -4.53 10.67 0.55
N SER A 231 -4.56 11.54 1.56
CA SER A 231 -4.25 12.97 1.45
C SER A 231 -2.75 13.27 1.53
N GLY A 232 -1.88 12.25 1.55
CA GLY A 232 -0.45 12.44 1.69
C GLY A 232 -0.02 12.88 3.09
N GLY A 233 -0.79 12.52 4.12
CA GLY A 233 -0.45 12.81 5.51
C GLY A 233 0.89 12.20 5.90
N ASP A 234 1.67 12.93 6.67
CA ASP A 234 2.99 12.52 7.16
C ASP A 234 2.85 11.48 8.28
N GLY A 235 3.22 10.25 8.00
CA GLY A 235 3.18 9.13 8.94
C GLY A 235 3.21 7.77 8.26
N SER A 236 3.89 6.83 8.91
CA SER A 236 3.98 5.45 8.42
C SER A 236 2.74 4.65 8.82
N VAL A 237 2.35 3.72 7.98
CA VAL A 237 1.29 2.74 8.26
C VAL A 237 1.86 1.34 8.18
N MET A 238 1.38 0.44 9.03
CA MET A 238 1.63 -0.97 8.82
C MET A 238 0.85 -1.43 7.60
N THR A 239 1.59 -1.87 6.59
CA THR A 239 1.01 -2.38 5.33
C THR A 239 0.66 -3.85 5.48
N TYR A 240 -0.24 -4.34 4.63
CA TYR A 240 -0.47 -5.77 4.47
C TYR A 240 -0.46 -6.16 2.99
N LEU A 241 0.33 -7.18 2.64
CA LEU A 241 0.51 -7.66 1.26
C LEU A 241 0.78 -6.53 0.25
N GLY A 242 1.65 -5.59 0.63
CA GLY A 242 2.10 -4.48 -0.22
C GLY A 242 1.11 -3.31 -0.34
N SER A 243 0.04 -3.27 0.45
CA SER A 243 -0.93 -2.17 0.43
C SER A 243 -1.13 -1.57 1.83
N GLY A 244 -0.94 -0.24 1.95
CA GLY A 244 -1.16 0.47 3.21
C GLY A 244 -2.63 0.53 3.60
N ASN A 245 -3.54 0.84 2.67
CA ASN A 245 -4.98 0.82 2.97
C ASN A 245 -5.44 -0.59 3.36
N GLN A 246 -4.93 -1.63 2.71
CA GLN A 246 -5.25 -2.99 3.10
C GLN A 246 -4.81 -3.29 4.53
N GLY A 247 -3.66 -2.80 4.98
CA GLY A 247 -3.24 -2.90 6.39
C GLY A 247 -4.15 -2.13 7.34
N LEU A 248 -4.53 -0.89 7.00
CA LEU A 248 -5.48 -0.10 7.80
C LEU A 248 -6.85 -0.79 7.91
N GLU A 249 -7.38 -1.26 6.80
CA GLU A 249 -8.72 -1.87 6.69
C GLU A 249 -8.79 -3.30 7.24
N THR A 250 -7.64 -3.99 7.37
CA THR A 250 -7.55 -5.28 8.06
C THR A 250 -7.56 -5.08 9.57
N MET A 251 -6.66 -4.22 10.09
CA MET A 251 -6.37 -4.15 11.51
C MET A 251 -7.33 -3.23 12.28
N LEU A 252 -7.66 -2.06 11.75
CA LEU A 252 -8.45 -1.07 12.50
C LEU A 252 -9.86 -1.53 12.85
N PRO A 253 -10.65 -2.18 11.95
CA PRO A 253 -11.98 -2.64 12.30
C PRO A 253 -11.99 -3.64 13.44
N ALA A 254 -11.08 -4.62 13.42
CA ALA A 254 -11.01 -5.63 14.47
C ALA A 254 -10.49 -5.05 15.80
N ALA A 255 -9.46 -4.17 15.76
CA ALA A 255 -8.94 -3.50 16.95
C ALA A 255 -10.00 -2.62 17.65
N VAL A 256 -10.81 -1.89 16.88
CA VAL A 256 -11.91 -1.10 17.43
C VAL A 256 -13.05 -1.99 17.96
N ALA A 257 -13.42 -3.03 17.21
CA ALA A 257 -14.43 -3.98 17.64
C ALA A 257 -14.03 -4.72 18.93
N ALA A 258 -12.76 -5.08 19.08
CA ALA A 258 -12.24 -5.73 20.29
C ALA A 258 -12.50 -4.90 21.55
N LYS A 259 -12.39 -3.58 21.49
CA LYS A 259 -12.69 -2.67 22.62
C LYS A 259 -14.17 -2.71 22.98
N HIS A 260 -15.07 -2.74 22.00
CA HIS A 260 -16.52 -2.84 22.22
C HIS A 260 -16.94 -4.20 22.73
N LEU A 261 -16.28 -5.26 22.28
CA LEU A 261 -16.52 -6.64 22.69
C LEU A 261 -15.83 -7.01 24.01
N HIS A 262 -15.03 -6.12 24.58
CA HIS A 262 -14.17 -6.39 25.74
C HIS A 262 -13.29 -7.64 25.54
N ALA A 263 -12.83 -7.86 24.31
CA ALA A 263 -11.95 -8.98 23.97
C ALA A 263 -10.55 -8.78 24.58
N SER A 264 -9.92 -9.88 25.00
CA SER A 264 -8.54 -9.83 25.47
C SER A 264 -7.57 -9.50 24.32
N SER A 265 -6.39 -8.96 24.64
CA SER A 265 -5.34 -8.69 23.64
C SER A 265 -4.97 -9.97 22.87
N GLU A 266 -4.85 -11.11 23.58
CA GLU A 266 -4.58 -12.39 22.91
C GLU A 266 -5.68 -12.74 21.91
N LYS A 267 -6.97 -12.60 22.29
CA LYS A 267 -8.08 -12.91 21.39
C LYS A 267 -8.08 -12.01 20.15
N LEU A 268 -7.73 -10.74 20.31
CA LEU A 268 -7.57 -9.80 19.19
C LEU A 268 -6.43 -10.24 18.25
N LEU A 269 -5.26 -10.57 18.79
CA LEU A 269 -4.12 -10.97 17.97
C LEU A 269 -4.39 -12.26 17.17
N ARG A 270 -5.05 -13.24 17.78
CA ARG A 270 -5.49 -14.48 17.11
C ARG A 270 -6.53 -14.20 16.03
N ALA A 271 -7.48 -13.31 16.31
CA ALA A 271 -8.49 -12.87 15.35
C ALA A 271 -7.86 -12.17 14.13
N GLU A 272 -6.90 -11.28 14.36
CA GLU A 272 -6.16 -10.60 13.30
C GLU A 272 -5.37 -11.60 12.45
N LEU A 273 -4.66 -12.54 13.07
CA LEU A 273 -3.95 -13.58 12.31
C LEU A 273 -4.91 -14.36 11.40
N LEU A 274 -6.07 -14.79 11.93
CA LEU A 274 -7.09 -15.49 11.13
C LEU A 274 -7.52 -14.63 9.93
N GLY A 275 -7.84 -13.35 10.15
CA GLY A 275 -8.21 -12.42 9.09
C GLY A 275 -7.10 -12.25 8.05
N MET A 276 -5.85 -12.13 8.50
CA MET A 276 -4.68 -12.01 7.62
C MET A 276 -4.47 -13.26 6.76
N LEU A 277 -4.57 -14.46 7.32
CA LEU A 277 -4.46 -15.71 6.56
C LEU A 277 -5.54 -15.83 5.48
N ILE A 278 -6.79 -15.48 5.81
CA ILE A 278 -7.90 -15.46 4.85
C ILE A 278 -7.62 -14.46 3.71
N ILE A 279 -7.17 -13.25 4.02
CA ILE A 279 -6.81 -12.25 3.00
C ILE A 279 -5.67 -12.76 2.12
N MET A 280 -4.64 -13.38 2.70
CA MET A 280 -3.51 -13.95 1.98
C MET A 280 -3.97 -15.02 1.00
N TYR A 281 -4.84 -15.94 1.44
CA TYR A 281 -5.46 -16.94 0.59
C TYR A 281 -6.21 -16.31 -0.59
N MET A 282 -7.10 -15.36 -0.30
CA MET A 282 -7.89 -14.67 -1.34
C MET A 282 -6.99 -13.91 -2.31
N LYS A 283 -5.90 -13.30 -1.81
CA LYS A 283 -4.96 -12.51 -2.61
C LYS A 283 -4.23 -13.35 -3.67
N LYS A 284 -3.96 -14.63 -3.40
CA LYS A 284 -3.38 -15.54 -4.41
C LYS A 284 -4.29 -15.70 -5.63
N HIS A 285 -5.62 -15.66 -5.45
CA HIS A 285 -6.59 -15.74 -6.56
C HIS A 285 -6.80 -14.42 -7.30
N VAL A 286 -6.57 -13.29 -6.65
CA VAL A 286 -6.82 -11.94 -7.24
C VAL A 286 -5.53 -11.35 -7.84
N GLY A 287 -4.38 -11.86 -7.46
CA GLY A 287 -3.06 -11.35 -7.88
C GLY A 287 -2.55 -10.20 -7.02
N ARG A 288 -1.24 -9.93 -7.13
CA ARG A 288 -0.53 -8.96 -6.27
C ARG A 288 -1.01 -7.54 -6.50
N LEU A 289 -1.15 -7.13 -7.76
CA LEU A 289 -1.61 -5.81 -8.17
C LEU A 289 -2.97 -5.95 -8.87
N SER A 290 -4.04 -5.90 -8.08
CA SER A 290 -5.40 -6.10 -8.57
C SER A 290 -6.04 -4.79 -9.05
N PRO A 291 -6.90 -4.82 -10.10
CA PRO A 291 -7.76 -3.70 -10.44
C PRO A 291 -8.88 -3.48 -9.40
N ILE A 292 -9.17 -4.48 -8.56
CA ILE A 292 -10.12 -4.36 -7.45
C ILE A 292 -9.41 -3.75 -6.25
N CYS A 293 -10.07 -2.83 -5.56
CA CYS A 293 -9.53 -2.22 -4.35
C CYS A 293 -9.26 -3.29 -3.27
N GLY A 294 -8.13 -3.18 -2.59
CA GLY A 294 -7.78 -4.06 -1.47
C GLY A 294 -8.80 -4.04 -0.32
N ALA A 295 -9.65 -3.01 -0.25
CA ALA A 295 -10.72 -2.86 0.74
C ALA A 295 -11.66 -4.07 0.79
N THR A 296 -12.02 -4.65 -0.36
CA THR A 296 -12.91 -5.82 -0.43
C THR A 296 -12.28 -7.02 0.29
N LEU A 297 -10.99 -7.29 0.02
CA LEU A 297 -10.26 -8.38 0.66
C LEU A 297 -10.04 -8.10 2.16
N ALA A 298 -9.63 -6.88 2.49
CA ALA A 298 -9.40 -6.46 3.87
C ALA A 298 -10.69 -6.53 4.70
N GLY A 299 -11.82 -6.07 4.12
CA GLY A 299 -13.14 -6.19 4.74
C GLY A 299 -13.53 -7.64 5.05
N SER A 300 -13.20 -8.57 4.16
CA SER A 300 -13.45 -10.00 4.39
C SER A 300 -12.64 -10.54 5.57
N GLY A 301 -11.36 -10.18 5.66
CA GLY A 301 -10.51 -10.57 6.80
C GLY A 301 -10.96 -9.95 8.11
N SER A 302 -11.27 -8.66 8.15
CA SER A 302 -11.75 -8.02 9.37
C SER A 302 -13.16 -8.54 9.78
N ALA A 303 -14.04 -8.88 8.84
CA ALA A 303 -15.32 -9.53 9.15
C ALA A 303 -15.11 -10.91 9.79
N ALA A 304 -14.17 -11.71 9.28
CA ALA A 304 -13.79 -12.98 9.87
C ALA A 304 -13.24 -12.80 11.30
N ALA A 305 -12.33 -11.85 11.49
CA ALA A 305 -11.73 -11.54 12.79
C ALA A 305 -12.79 -11.11 13.83
N ILE A 306 -13.69 -10.22 13.45
CA ILE A 306 -14.78 -9.76 14.33
C ILE A 306 -15.70 -10.92 14.68
N THR A 307 -16.11 -11.74 13.69
CA THR A 307 -16.97 -12.91 13.91
C THR A 307 -16.31 -13.91 14.86
N TYR A 308 -15.01 -14.17 14.71
CA TYR A 308 -14.26 -15.01 15.65
C TYR A 308 -14.25 -14.44 17.06
N MET A 309 -14.02 -13.13 17.23
CA MET A 309 -14.06 -12.48 18.55
C MET A 309 -15.41 -12.57 19.21
N MET A 310 -16.50 -12.53 18.44
CA MET A 310 -17.87 -12.73 18.92
C MET A 310 -18.19 -14.17 19.32
N GLY A 311 -17.27 -15.11 19.11
CA GLY A 311 -17.46 -16.54 19.40
C GLY A 311 -18.11 -17.29 18.25
N GLY A 312 -18.09 -16.77 17.04
CA GLY A 312 -18.61 -17.42 15.85
C GLY A 312 -17.85 -18.71 15.50
N ASN A 313 -18.57 -19.71 15.03
CA ASN A 313 -17.99 -20.96 14.52
C ASN A 313 -17.50 -20.79 13.07
N LEU A 314 -16.86 -21.83 12.51
CA LEU A 314 -16.29 -21.82 11.16
C LEU A 314 -17.32 -21.46 10.08
N GLU A 315 -18.55 -21.95 10.18
CA GLU A 315 -19.63 -21.65 9.22
C GLU A 315 -19.99 -20.16 9.26
N GLN A 316 -20.10 -19.56 10.44
CA GLN A 316 -20.39 -18.16 10.63
C GLN A 316 -19.23 -17.27 10.13
N ILE A 317 -17.98 -17.68 10.38
CA ILE A 317 -16.79 -16.99 9.87
C ILE A 317 -16.79 -17.02 8.34
N SER A 318 -17.02 -18.19 7.74
CA SER A 318 -17.08 -18.35 6.28
C SER A 318 -18.24 -17.54 5.68
N GLY A 319 -19.39 -17.53 6.31
CA GLY A 319 -20.55 -16.72 5.90
C GLY A 319 -20.26 -15.21 5.97
N ALA A 320 -19.53 -14.76 6.99
CA ALA A 320 -19.10 -13.36 7.10
C ALA A 320 -18.19 -12.94 5.95
N VAL A 321 -17.22 -13.79 5.59
CA VAL A 321 -16.35 -13.58 4.42
C VAL A 321 -17.15 -13.52 3.13
N GLN A 322 -18.07 -14.46 2.93
CA GLN A 322 -18.93 -14.51 1.74
C GLN A 322 -19.80 -13.25 1.61
N ASN A 323 -20.40 -12.78 2.69
CA ASN A 323 -21.21 -11.56 2.70
C ASN A 323 -20.41 -10.30 2.34
N MET A 324 -19.11 -10.28 2.59
CA MET A 324 -18.23 -9.16 2.20
C MET A 324 -17.87 -9.20 0.72
N MET A 325 -17.97 -10.34 0.08
CA MET A 325 -17.71 -10.51 -1.35
C MET A 325 -18.95 -10.26 -2.24
N GLY A 326 -20.14 -10.22 -1.70
CA GLY A 326 -21.43 -9.96 -2.36
C GLY A 326 -22.27 -11.18 -2.54
#